data_78e64fb61eb32c55f7f8e446459529ad
#
_entry.id   78e64fb61eb32c55f7f8e446459529ad
#
_cell.length_a   1.000
_cell.length_b   1.000
_cell.length_c   1.000
_cell.angle_alpha   90.00
_cell.angle_beta   90.00
_cell.angle_gamma   90.00
#
_symmetry.space_group_name_H-M   'P 1'
#
loop_
_entity.id
_entity.type
_entity.pdbx_description
1 polymer ?
#
loop_
_entity_poly.entity_id
_entity_poly.type
_entity_poly.pdbx_seq_one_letter_code
_entity_poly.pdbx_strand_id
1 'polypeptide(L)'
;MNDNKNTVENYEFPLFVFHEGNNCEAFNFFGAHKAVKDGVEGAYFRVWAPKAKSVSLIGDFNGWDRSKTPMYRLDDPTVWEVFVEGVEDYFTYKYSVETSHYSIVEKADPYGCHMELRPNTASKFFDIDNYQWHDQKWYQQKAKTNVYKSPMNIYEAHLGSWRQYKDGSPFDYIKFAHEMSDYLKEMGYTHLELMPLAEYPFDGSWGYQVIGYYAPTSRYGTPAQFMEMIDIFHQNGISVILDWVPAHFPKDSAGLFEFDGDCCYEYSDPLKKEHTAWGTRVFDYGKGEVRSFLISNAIYWIEKFHLDGLRAVSYTHLRAHETELHL
;
A
#
# COMPACT_ATOMS: atom_id res chain seq x y z
N MET A 1 3.91 35.58 23.19
CA MET A 1 5.00 34.65 23.40
C MET A 1 4.75 33.50 22.45
N ASN A 2 5.46 33.52 21.30
CA ASN A 2 5.32 32.50 20.26
C ASN A 2 6.21 31.33 20.62
N ASP A 3 5.63 30.24 21.07
CA ASP A 3 6.34 28.95 21.14
C ASP A 3 6.40 28.36 19.71
N ASN A 4 7.37 28.81 18.92
CA ASN A 4 7.85 28.09 17.77
C ASN A 4 8.65 26.87 18.29
N LYS A 5 7.97 25.81 18.66
CA LYS A 5 8.59 24.51 18.76
C LYS A 5 8.83 24.02 17.34
N ASN A 6 10.07 24.17 16.85
CA ASN A 6 10.65 23.27 15.86
C ASN A 6 10.56 21.87 16.46
N THR A 7 9.48 21.15 16.17
CA THR A 7 9.42 19.73 16.44
C THR A 7 10.35 19.06 15.45
N VAL A 8 11.63 18.92 15.86
CA VAL A 8 12.47 17.85 15.29
C VAL A 8 11.67 16.59 15.57
N GLU A 9 11.06 16.02 14.53
CA GLU A 9 10.36 14.74 14.65
C GLU A 9 11.37 13.74 15.21
N ASN A 10 11.13 13.28 16.43
CA ASN A 10 11.95 12.22 17.02
C ASN A 10 11.50 10.89 16.43
N TYR A 11 12.16 10.44 15.35
CA TYR A 11 11.88 9.17 14.68
C TYR A 11 12.70 8.00 15.21
N GLU A 12 13.48 8.18 16.28
CA GLU A 12 14.26 7.09 16.87
C GLU A 12 13.35 5.94 17.31
N PHE A 13 12.26 6.24 18.02
CA PHE A 13 11.33 5.21 18.48
C PHE A 13 10.53 4.55 17.35
N PRO A 14 9.92 5.25 16.40
CA PRO A 14 9.30 4.64 15.22
C PRO A 14 10.22 3.73 14.41
N LEU A 15 11.49 4.12 14.22
CA LEU A 15 12.48 3.30 13.52
C LEU A 15 12.92 2.09 14.34
N PHE A 16 13.12 2.26 15.65
CA PHE A 16 13.41 1.13 16.53
C PHE A 16 12.32 0.04 16.45
N VAL A 17 11.04 0.40 16.61
CA VAL A 17 9.94 -0.57 16.52
C VAL A 17 9.75 -1.13 15.10
N PHE A 18 10.15 -0.38 14.06
CA PHE A 18 10.16 -0.84 12.69
C PHE A 18 11.16 -2.00 12.50
N HIS A 19 12.38 -1.86 13.00
CA HIS A 19 13.41 -2.91 12.93
C HIS A 19 13.08 -4.13 13.81
N GLU A 20 12.42 -3.92 14.95
CA GLU A 20 11.92 -5.02 15.80
C GLU A 20 10.76 -5.81 15.18
N GLY A 21 10.14 -5.29 14.12
CA GLY A 21 9.02 -5.94 13.44
C GLY A 21 7.66 -5.71 14.11
N ASN A 22 7.54 -4.64 14.87
CA ASN A 22 6.37 -4.30 15.67
C ASN A 22 5.75 -2.93 15.33
N ASN A 23 6.24 -2.27 14.28
CA ASN A 23 5.67 -1.00 13.85
C ASN A 23 4.39 -1.23 13.03
N CYS A 24 3.24 -1.07 13.70
CA CYS A 24 1.93 -1.21 13.10
C CYS A 24 1.53 -0.02 12.22
N GLU A 25 2.21 1.12 12.34
CA GLU A 25 1.88 2.39 11.69
C GLU A 25 3.05 2.92 10.86
N ALA A 26 3.88 2.02 10.31
CA ALA A 26 5.04 2.41 9.51
C ALA A 26 4.66 3.29 8.30
N PHE A 27 3.42 3.20 7.83
CA PHE A 27 2.86 4.05 6.77
C PHE A 27 2.73 5.53 7.17
N ASN A 28 2.76 5.88 8.45
CA ASN A 28 2.78 7.28 8.89
C ASN A 28 4.18 7.90 8.81
N PHE A 29 5.21 7.10 8.61
CA PHE A 29 6.60 7.55 8.50
C PHE A 29 7.18 7.34 7.10
N PHE A 30 7.10 6.12 6.56
CA PHE A 30 7.61 5.79 5.22
C PHE A 30 6.66 6.23 4.13
N GLY A 31 7.20 6.45 2.93
CA GLY A 31 6.45 6.98 1.79
C GLY A 31 6.56 8.50 1.68
N ALA A 32 5.55 9.12 1.12
CA ALA A 32 5.50 10.56 0.86
C ALA A 32 4.44 11.23 1.74
N HIS A 33 4.86 12.22 2.55
CA HIS A 33 3.98 12.90 3.52
C HIS A 33 4.10 14.41 3.42
N LYS A 34 2.96 15.10 3.33
CA LYS A 34 2.91 16.57 3.40
C LYS A 34 3.56 17.07 4.68
N ALA A 35 4.34 18.12 4.55
CA ALA A 35 5.02 18.77 5.66
C ALA A 35 5.31 20.24 5.35
N VAL A 36 5.57 21.00 6.40
CA VAL A 36 6.12 22.34 6.29
C VAL A 36 7.53 22.34 6.87
N LYS A 37 8.53 22.64 6.07
CA LYS A 37 9.92 22.76 6.49
C LYS A 37 10.38 24.20 6.35
N ASP A 38 10.83 24.79 7.44
CA ASP A 38 11.31 26.21 7.49
C ASP A 38 10.32 27.23 6.89
N GLY A 39 9.01 26.94 7.05
CA GLY A 39 7.92 27.78 6.53
C GLY A 39 7.56 27.53 5.05
N VAL A 40 8.17 26.53 4.41
CA VAL A 40 7.90 26.15 3.03
C VAL A 40 7.07 24.86 2.99
N GLU A 41 5.95 24.89 2.27
CA GLU A 41 5.10 23.73 2.05
C GLU A 41 5.72 22.76 1.05
N GLY A 42 5.62 21.46 1.32
CA GLY A 42 6.13 20.39 0.49
C GLY A 42 5.81 19.02 1.03
N ALA A 43 6.66 18.04 0.73
CA ALA A 43 6.53 16.70 1.28
C ALA A 43 7.91 16.09 1.58
N TYR A 44 7.96 15.30 2.66
CA TYR A 44 9.06 14.37 2.89
C TYR A 44 8.81 13.08 2.15
N PHE A 45 9.85 12.54 1.54
CA PHE A 45 9.89 11.22 0.91
C PHE A 45 10.90 10.37 1.67
N ARG A 46 10.45 9.22 2.19
CA ARG A 46 11.27 8.33 3.01
C ARG A 46 11.17 6.90 2.52
N VAL A 47 12.34 6.23 2.40
CA VAL A 47 12.41 4.86 1.92
C VAL A 47 13.46 4.05 2.67
N TRP A 48 13.13 2.81 2.99
CA TRP A 48 14.06 1.83 3.52
C TRP A 48 14.80 1.12 2.38
N ALA A 49 16.12 1.34 2.29
CA ALA A 49 16.99 0.73 1.29
C ALA A 49 18.39 0.51 1.90
N PRO A 50 18.56 -0.54 2.74
CA PRO A 50 19.72 -0.68 3.63
C PRO A 50 21.06 -0.86 2.89
N LYS A 51 21.04 -1.50 1.71
CA LYS A 51 22.26 -1.78 0.94
C LYS A 51 22.49 -0.80 -0.23
N ALA A 52 21.57 0.15 -0.44
CA ALA A 52 21.75 1.18 -1.45
C ALA A 52 23.01 2.01 -1.19
N LYS A 53 23.77 2.34 -2.23
CA LYS A 53 24.92 3.26 -2.14
C LYS A 53 24.48 4.70 -2.19
N SER A 54 23.51 5.01 -3.04
CA SER A 54 22.84 6.31 -3.12
C SER A 54 21.38 6.11 -3.56
N VAL A 55 20.52 7.00 -3.13
CA VAL A 55 19.13 7.08 -3.57
C VAL A 55 18.86 8.51 -4.01
N SER A 56 18.10 8.68 -5.08
CA SER A 56 17.62 9.98 -5.54
C SER A 56 16.14 9.89 -5.84
N LEU A 57 15.40 10.95 -5.51
CA LEU A 57 14.02 11.08 -5.95
C LEU A 57 14.01 11.61 -7.39
N ILE A 58 13.30 10.94 -8.29
CA ILE A 58 13.15 11.33 -9.68
C ILE A 58 11.69 11.43 -10.06
N GLY A 59 11.34 12.32 -10.98
CA GLY A 59 9.98 12.52 -11.43
C GLY A 59 9.89 13.67 -12.44
N ASP A 60 8.67 14.01 -12.83
CA ASP A 60 8.42 15.09 -13.80
C ASP A 60 9.02 16.43 -13.32
N PHE A 61 8.98 16.69 -12.01
CA PHE A 61 9.45 17.92 -11.38
C PHE A 61 10.96 18.21 -11.59
N ASN A 62 11.76 17.19 -11.83
CA ASN A 62 13.20 17.34 -12.07
C ASN A 62 13.65 16.76 -13.42
N GLY A 63 12.70 16.38 -14.29
CA GLY A 63 12.97 15.79 -15.60
C GLY A 63 13.55 14.39 -15.53
N TRP A 64 13.23 13.64 -14.47
CA TRP A 64 13.72 12.28 -14.21
C TRP A 64 15.23 12.19 -14.05
N ASP A 65 15.88 13.31 -13.71
CA ASP A 65 17.33 13.42 -13.54
C ASP A 65 17.75 13.16 -12.10
N ARG A 66 18.37 11.99 -11.86
CA ARG A 66 18.82 11.57 -10.53
C ARG A 66 19.86 12.49 -9.88
N SER A 67 20.54 13.33 -10.65
CA SER A 67 21.55 14.25 -10.11
C SER A 67 20.94 15.46 -9.38
N LYS A 68 19.65 15.76 -9.62
CA LYS A 68 19.01 16.98 -9.13
C LYS A 68 18.42 16.87 -7.73
N THR A 69 17.98 15.69 -7.34
CA THR A 69 17.29 15.52 -6.05
C THR A 69 17.85 14.29 -5.31
N PRO A 70 19.11 14.36 -4.86
CA PRO A 70 19.69 13.28 -4.06
C PRO A 70 18.98 13.20 -2.68
N MET A 71 18.82 11.98 -2.19
CA MET A 71 18.31 11.71 -0.83
C MET A 71 19.48 11.54 0.14
N TYR A 72 19.22 11.81 1.41
CA TYR A 72 20.21 11.72 2.48
C TYR A 72 19.83 10.61 3.44
N ARG A 73 20.82 9.93 4.00
CA ARG A 73 20.59 8.96 5.08
C ARG A 73 20.22 9.70 6.35
N LEU A 74 19.26 9.15 7.06
CA LEU A 74 18.98 9.55 8.45
C LEU A 74 20.10 9.08 9.38
N ASP A 75 19.98 9.35 10.67
CA ASP A 75 20.88 8.77 11.69
C ASP A 75 20.81 7.23 11.66
N ASP A 76 19.67 6.67 11.29
CA ASP A 76 19.56 5.31 10.82
C ASP A 76 20.08 5.18 9.38
N PRO A 77 21.24 4.51 9.18
CA PRO A 77 21.88 4.46 7.87
C PRO A 77 21.14 3.59 6.85
N THR A 78 20.04 2.95 7.22
CA THR A 78 19.23 2.10 6.34
C THR A 78 18.07 2.85 5.68
N VAL A 79 17.78 4.07 6.18
CA VAL A 79 16.65 4.90 5.73
C VAL A 79 17.14 6.14 5.03
N TRP A 80 16.51 6.45 3.90
CA TRP A 80 16.80 7.61 3.06
C TRP A 80 15.64 8.58 3.08
N GLU A 81 15.96 9.88 3.14
CA GLU A 81 14.99 10.97 3.20
C GLU A 81 15.36 12.11 2.25
N VAL A 82 14.34 12.77 1.71
CA VAL A 82 14.45 14.09 1.07
C VAL A 82 13.16 14.88 1.27
N PHE A 83 13.27 16.19 1.45
CA PHE A 83 12.16 17.13 1.39
C PHE A 83 12.10 17.77 0.01
N VAL A 84 10.90 17.80 -0.60
CA VAL A 84 10.66 18.45 -1.89
C VAL A 84 9.56 19.48 -1.72
N GLU A 85 9.83 20.72 -2.17
CA GLU A 85 8.89 21.84 -2.13
C GLU A 85 7.81 21.72 -3.20
N GLY A 86 6.62 22.28 -2.94
CA GLY A 86 5.56 22.43 -3.94
C GLY A 86 4.95 21.12 -4.43
N VAL A 87 4.97 20.08 -3.60
CA VAL A 87 4.36 18.78 -3.93
C VAL A 87 2.83 18.91 -3.81
N GLU A 88 2.14 18.63 -4.92
CA GLU A 88 0.69 18.58 -5.01
C GLU A 88 0.20 17.17 -5.30
N ASP A 89 -1.10 16.92 -5.14
CA ASP A 89 -1.71 15.64 -5.47
C ASP A 89 -1.44 15.26 -6.94
N TYR A 90 -1.17 13.97 -7.14
CA TYR A 90 -0.78 13.37 -8.43
C TYR A 90 0.65 13.70 -8.91
N PHE A 91 1.47 14.34 -8.09
CA PHE A 91 2.90 14.50 -8.31
C PHE A 91 3.56 13.13 -8.56
N THR A 92 4.18 12.96 -9.72
CA THR A 92 4.68 11.66 -10.19
C THR A 92 6.16 11.48 -9.84
N TYR A 93 6.52 10.35 -9.22
CA TYR A 93 7.89 10.10 -8.76
C TYR A 93 8.26 8.61 -8.70
N LYS A 94 9.57 8.37 -8.66
CA LYS A 94 10.22 7.09 -8.34
C LYS A 94 11.47 7.32 -7.49
N TYR A 95 11.95 6.26 -6.86
CA TYR A 95 13.28 6.21 -6.29
C TYR A 95 14.27 5.65 -7.32
N SER A 96 15.32 6.42 -7.65
CA SER A 96 16.46 5.95 -8.43
C SER A 96 17.53 5.47 -7.46
N VAL A 97 17.67 4.15 -7.34
CA VAL A 97 18.52 3.48 -6.37
C VAL A 97 19.81 3.02 -7.04
N GLU A 98 20.96 3.48 -6.55
CA GLU A 98 22.25 2.88 -6.87
C GLU A 98 22.48 1.69 -5.96
N THR A 99 22.50 0.51 -6.55
CA THR A 99 22.60 -0.76 -5.81
C THR A 99 24.00 -0.98 -5.24
N SER A 100 24.12 -1.96 -4.35
CA SER A 100 25.42 -2.44 -3.84
C SER A 100 26.37 -2.88 -4.96
N HIS A 101 25.83 -3.25 -6.12
CA HIS A 101 26.57 -3.69 -7.31
C HIS A 101 26.84 -2.57 -8.34
N TYR A 102 26.61 -1.29 -7.97
CA TYR A 102 26.80 -0.12 -8.83
C TYR A 102 25.90 -0.06 -10.07
N SER A 103 24.82 -0.83 -10.10
CA SER A 103 23.76 -0.67 -11.09
C SER A 103 22.72 0.33 -10.60
N ILE A 104 22.02 0.99 -11.51
CA ILE A 104 20.92 1.88 -11.21
C ILE A 104 19.63 1.15 -11.50
N VAL A 105 18.72 1.15 -10.52
CA VAL A 105 17.34 0.64 -10.66
C VAL A 105 16.36 1.72 -10.28
N GLU A 106 15.22 1.75 -10.96
CA GLU A 106 14.14 2.69 -10.67
C GLU A 106 12.99 1.94 -10.02
N LYS A 107 12.60 2.39 -8.83
CA LYS A 107 11.62 1.73 -7.96
C LYS A 107 10.44 2.63 -7.69
N ALA A 108 9.24 2.06 -7.75
CA ALA A 108 8.07 2.69 -7.15
C ALA A 108 8.23 2.75 -5.62
N ASP A 109 7.49 3.65 -5.00
CA ASP A 109 7.51 3.76 -3.54
C ASP A 109 6.79 2.55 -2.92
N PRO A 110 7.45 1.79 -2.04
CA PRO A 110 6.83 0.66 -1.35
C PRO A 110 5.59 1.04 -0.52
N TYR A 111 5.55 2.28 -0.01
CA TYR A 111 4.43 2.84 0.77
C TYR A 111 3.57 3.82 -0.03
N GLY A 112 3.80 3.95 -1.33
CA GLY A 112 3.03 4.85 -2.18
C GLY A 112 1.55 4.50 -2.22
N CYS A 113 0.68 5.48 -1.90
CA CYS A 113 -0.77 5.28 -1.82
C CYS A 113 -1.49 5.41 -3.17
N HIS A 114 -0.78 5.75 -4.24
CA HIS A 114 -1.30 5.81 -5.60
C HIS A 114 -0.19 5.52 -6.62
N MET A 115 -0.54 4.88 -7.73
CA MET A 115 0.38 4.59 -8.84
C MET A 115 -0.18 5.06 -10.17
N GLU A 116 0.70 5.21 -11.16
CA GLU A 116 0.27 5.44 -12.53
C GLU A 116 -0.52 4.25 -13.07
N LEU A 117 -1.40 4.55 -14.03
CA LEU A 117 -2.04 3.51 -14.81
C LEU A 117 -0.98 2.80 -15.69
N ARG A 118 -0.99 1.47 -15.65
CA ARG A 118 -0.13 0.64 -16.50
C ARG A 118 -0.22 1.04 -18.00
N PRO A 119 0.84 0.95 -18.79
CA PRO A 119 2.11 0.24 -18.49
C PRO A 119 3.10 1.05 -17.65
N ASN A 120 2.76 2.27 -17.26
CA ASN A 120 3.61 3.09 -16.40
C ASN A 120 3.67 2.51 -14.99
N THR A 121 4.73 2.85 -14.24
CA THR A 121 5.05 2.20 -12.98
C THR A 121 5.50 3.18 -11.89
N ALA A 122 5.35 4.48 -12.09
CA ALA A 122 5.71 5.46 -11.08
C ALA A 122 4.63 5.56 -10.00
N SER A 123 5.04 5.92 -8.80
CA SER A 123 4.15 6.33 -7.74
C SER A 123 3.64 7.74 -8.00
N LYS A 124 2.45 8.03 -7.49
CA LYS A 124 1.87 9.37 -7.46
C LYS A 124 1.63 9.77 -6.02
N PHE A 125 2.03 10.97 -5.68
CA PHE A 125 1.65 11.54 -4.39
C PHE A 125 0.13 11.76 -4.34
N PHE A 126 -0.47 11.43 -3.22
CA PHE A 126 -1.87 11.70 -2.93
C PHE A 126 -2.03 11.90 -1.41
N ASP A 127 -2.68 12.99 -1.01
CA ASP A 127 -2.95 13.26 0.40
C ASP A 127 -4.19 12.48 0.85
N ILE A 128 -3.96 11.27 1.34
CA ILE A 128 -5.00 10.33 1.74
C ILE A 128 -5.82 10.81 2.94
N ASP A 129 -5.27 11.71 3.76
CA ASP A 129 -5.94 12.17 4.99
C ASP A 129 -6.95 13.29 4.71
N ASN A 130 -7.00 13.83 3.50
CA ASN A 130 -7.94 14.87 3.12
C ASN A 130 -9.35 14.38 2.75
N TYR A 131 -9.58 13.07 2.64
CA TYR A 131 -10.90 12.54 2.31
C TYR A 131 -11.90 12.75 3.47
N GLN A 132 -13.11 13.22 3.15
CA GLN A 132 -14.19 13.47 4.12
C GLN A 132 -15.15 12.28 4.13
N TRP A 133 -15.08 11.45 5.14
CA TRP A 133 -15.92 10.26 5.32
C TRP A 133 -17.34 10.62 5.76
N HIS A 134 -18.34 9.90 5.25
CA HIS A 134 -19.76 10.06 5.58
C HIS A 134 -20.36 8.80 6.25
N ASP A 135 -19.52 7.89 6.69
CA ASP A 135 -19.87 6.57 7.24
C ASP A 135 -19.95 6.50 8.78
N GLN A 136 -20.06 7.64 9.48
CA GLN A 136 -20.13 7.69 10.95
C GLN A 136 -21.28 6.86 11.53
N LYS A 137 -22.42 6.78 10.82
CA LYS A 137 -23.56 5.94 11.23
C LYS A 137 -23.24 4.46 11.16
N TRP A 138 -22.48 4.05 10.14
CA TRP A 138 -21.98 2.70 9.98
C TRP A 138 -21.13 2.28 11.17
N TYR A 139 -20.13 3.06 11.55
CA TYR A 139 -19.29 2.79 12.72
C TYR A 139 -20.06 2.74 14.03
N GLN A 140 -21.03 3.63 14.23
CA GLN A 140 -21.90 3.59 15.41
C GLN A 140 -22.76 2.32 15.48
N GLN A 141 -23.21 1.81 14.35
CA GLN A 141 -23.97 0.55 14.26
C GLN A 141 -23.04 -0.65 14.46
N LYS A 142 -21.89 -0.67 13.81
CA LYS A 142 -20.86 -1.72 13.93
C LYS A 142 -20.40 -1.89 15.39
N ALA A 143 -20.18 -0.80 16.12
CA ALA A 143 -19.79 -0.84 17.53
C ALA A 143 -20.85 -1.49 18.45
N LYS A 144 -22.11 -1.52 18.04
CA LYS A 144 -23.22 -2.17 18.78
C LYS A 144 -23.48 -3.60 18.34
N THR A 145 -22.89 -4.04 17.25
CA THR A 145 -23.13 -5.34 16.61
C THR A 145 -22.05 -6.32 17.05
N ASN A 146 -22.46 -7.49 17.54
CA ASN A 146 -21.53 -8.58 17.76
C ASN A 146 -21.41 -9.41 16.49
N VAL A 147 -20.30 -9.24 15.76
CA VAL A 147 -20.03 -9.91 14.48
C VAL A 147 -20.15 -11.43 14.59
N TYR A 148 -19.69 -12.02 15.71
CA TYR A 148 -19.74 -13.48 15.94
C TYR A 148 -21.15 -14.03 16.22
N LYS A 149 -22.13 -13.16 16.44
CA LYS A 149 -23.53 -13.53 16.71
C LYS A 149 -24.51 -13.04 15.65
N SER A 150 -24.03 -12.33 14.65
CA SER A 150 -24.84 -11.78 13.57
C SER A 150 -24.78 -12.70 12.33
N PRO A 151 -25.89 -12.84 11.58
CA PRO A 151 -25.84 -13.53 10.29
C PRO A 151 -24.86 -12.85 9.35
N MET A 152 -24.08 -13.64 8.64
CA MET A 152 -23.14 -13.16 7.64
C MET A 152 -23.43 -13.87 6.32
N ASN A 153 -23.73 -13.09 5.28
CA ASN A 153 -23.91 -13.56 3.91
C ASN A 153 -22.96 -12.76 3.02
N ILE A 154 -21.94 -13.42 2.50
CA ILE A 154 -20.81 -12.79 1.78
C ILE A 154 -20.98 -13.03 0.27
N TYR A 155 -20.82 -11.99 -0.52
CA TYR A 155 -20.71 -12.06 -1.97
C TYR A 155 -19.27 -11.71 -2.39
N GLU A 156 -18.58 -12.64 -3.03
CA GLU A 156 -17.23 -12.42 -3.57
C GLU A 156 -17.32 -11.86 -5.00
N ALA A 157 -16.56 -10.81 -5.28
CA ALA A 157 -16.57 -10.16 -6.59
C ALA A 157 -15.17 -9.74 -7.06
N HIS A 158 -14.89 -9.99 -8.34
CA HIS A 158 -13.79 -9.36 -9.07
C HIS A 158 -14.30 -8.14 -9.82
N LEU A 159 -13.91 -6.93 -9.41
CA LEU A 159 -14.43 -5.67 -9.94
C LEU A 159 -14.29 -5.59 -11.46
N GLY A 160 -13.13 -5.95 -12.00
CA GLY A 160 -12.84 -5.84 -13.43
C GLY A 160 -13.66 -6.73 -14.35
N SER A 161 -14.36 -7.76 -13.82
CA SER A 161 -15.13 -8.70 -14.63
C SER A 161 -16.59 -8.88 -14.21
N TRP A 162 -17.02 -8.26 -13.09
CA TRP A 162 -18.38 -8.43 -12.58
C TRP A 162 -19.43 -7.88 -13.55
N ARG A 163 -19.27 -6.63 -13.97
CA ARG A 163 -20.05 -5.98 -15.05
C ARG A 163 -19.16 -4.99 -15.79
N GLN A 164 -19.56 -4.64 -17.02
CA GLN A 164 -18.80 -3.79 -17.91
C GLN A 164 -19.70 -2.71 -18.52
N TYR A 165 -19.09 -1.61 -18.93
CA TYR A 165 -19.72 -0.64 -19.79
C TYR A 165 -20.03 -1.24 -21.17
N LYS A 166 -20.85 -0.55 -21.97
CA LYS A 166 -21.25 -1.03 -23.32
C LYS A 166 -20.07 -1.21 -24.29
N ASP A 167 -18.97 -0.53 -24.05
CA ASP A 167 -17.74 -0.63 -24.84
C ASP A 167 -16.81 -1.76 -24.37
N GLY A 168 -17.20 -2.52 -23.35
CA GLY A 168 -16.44 -3.63 -22.79
C GLY A 168 -15.41 -3.21 -21.74
N SER A 169 -15.28 -1.93 -21.41
CA SER A 169 -14.42 -1.50 -20.30
C SER A 169 -15.04 -1.86 -18.94
N PRO A 170 -14.22 -2.20 -17.92
CA PRO A 170 -14.71 -2.46 -16.57
C PRO A 170 -15.34 -1.19 -15.98
N PHE A 171 -16.25 -1.35 -15.03
CA PHE A 171 -16.75 -0.22 -14.25
C PHE A 171 -15.62 0.43 -13.46
N ASP A 172 -15.69 1.76 -13.32
CA ASP A 172 -14.92 2.50 -12.34
C ASP A 172 -15.44 2.22 -10.90
N TYR A 173 -14.69 2.68 -9.89
CA TYR A 173 -15.04 2.47 -8.47
C TYR A 173 -16.45 2.97 -8.13
N ILE A 174 -16.85 4.14 -8.64
CA ILE A 174 -18.13 4.78 -8.29
C ILE A 174 -19.29 4.04 -8.93
N LYS A 175 -19.20 3.75 -10.23
CA LYS A 175 -20.22 3.00 -10.95
C LYS A 175 -20.40 1.61 -10.35
N PHE A 176 -19.28 0.94 -10.02
CA PHE A 176 -19.31 -0.36 -9.36
C PHE A 176 -20.02 -0.28 -8.00
N ALA A 177 -19.71 0.74 -7.17
CA ALA A 177 -20.29 0.88 -5.84
C ALA A 177 -21.83 0.98 -5.89
N HIS A 178 -22.37 1.81 -6.78
CA HIS A 178 -23.82 1.97 -6.90
C HIS A 178 -24.51 0.69 -7.40
N GLU A 179 -24.06 0.13 -8.50
CA GLU A 179 -24.66 -1.06 -9.11
C GLU A 179 -24.55 -2.30 -8.18
N MET A 180 -23.40 -2.44 -7.51
CA MET A 180 -23.16 -3.54 -6.58
C MET A 180 -24.00 -3.37 -5.31
N SER A 181 -24.12 -2.16 -4.77
CA SER A 181 -24.97 -1.91 -3.59
C SER A 181 -26.43 -2.30 -3.83
N ASP A 182 -26.98 -1.91 -4.99
CA ASP A 182 -28.35 -2.28 -5.36
C ASP A 182 -28.51 -3.79 -5.48
N TYR A 183 -27.58 -4.47 -6.16
CA TYR A 183 -27.58 -5.92 -6.32
C TYR A 183 -27.50 -6.66 -4.98
N LEU A 184 -26.56 -6.25 -4.09
CA LEU A 184 -26.36 -6.90 -2.80
C LEU A 184 -27.60 -6.74 -1.90
N LYS A 185 -28.25 -5.59 -1.92
CA LYS A 185 -29.49 -5.34 -1.16
C LYS A 185 -30.65 -6.16 -1.69
N GLU A 186 -30.84 -6.23 -3.01
CA GLU A 186 -31.87 -7.04 -3.65
C GLU A 186 -31.71 -8.53 -3.30
N MET A 187 -30.46 -9.03 -3.30
CA MET A 187 -30.14 -10.43 -3.05
C MET A 187 -29.99 -10.78 -1.57
N GLY A 188 -30.01 -9.79 -0.67
CA GLY A 188 -29.92 -9.99 0.77
C GLY A 188 -28.52 -10.33 1.29
N TYR A 189 -27.48 -9.89 0.59
CA TYR A 189 -26.10 -9.99 1.06
C TYR A 189 -25.80 -8.90 2.10
N THR A 190 -24.96 -9.24 3.08
CA THR A 190 -24.54 -8.33 4.16
C THR A 190 -23.11 -7.86 3.99
N HIS A 191 -22.30 -8.60 3.26
CA HIS A 191 -20.88 -8.35 3.07
C HIS A 191 -20.51 -8.50 1.60
N LEU A 192 -19.62 -7.65 1.16
CA LEU A 192 -18.91 -7.75 -0.11
C LEU A 192 -17.47 -8.16 0.17
N GLU A 193 -17.01 -9.25 -0.43
CA GLU A 193 -15.60 -9.62 -0.48
C GLU A 193 -15.06 -9.24 -1.84
N LEU A 194 -14.09 -8.31 -1.84
CA LEU A 194 -13.42 -7.84 -3.03
C LEU A 194 -12.14 -8.66 -3.25
N MET A 195 -12.03 -9.32 -4.40
CA MET A 195 -10.77 -9.87 -4.86
C MET A 195 -9.71 -8.76 -4.88
N PRO A 196 -8.38 -9.06 -4.89
CA PRO A 196 -7.36 -8.06 -4.59
C PRO A 196 -7.48 -6.79 -5.43
N LEU A 197 -7.50 -5.64 -4.76
CA LEU A 197 -7.54 -4.30 -5.37
C LEU A 197 -6.29 -3.47 -5.05
N ALA A 198 -5.28 -4.04 -4.41
CA ALA A 198 -3.94 -3.43 -4.39
C ALA A 198 -3.35 -3.42 -5.81
N GLU A 199 -2.50 -2.44 -6.15
CA GLU A 199 -1.98 -2.27 -7.51
C GLU A 199 -1.15 -3.46 -7.98
N TYR A 200 -1.35 -3.90 -9.22
CA TYR A 200 -0.71 -5.08 -9.82
C TYR A 200 -0.41 -4.88 -11.31
N PRO A 201 0.70 -5.48 -11.86
CA PRO A 201 1.12 -5.22 -13.23
C PRO A 201 0.39 -6.06 -14.28
N PHE A 202 -0.06 -7.26 -13.92
CA PHE A 202 -0.54 -8.28 -14.86
C PHE A 202 -2.01 -8.65 -14.62
N ASP A 203 -2.90 -8.34 -15.57
CA ASP A 203 -4.36 -8.57 -15.45
C ASP A 203 -4.71 -10.03 -15.20
N GLY A 204 -4.00 -10.96 -15.82
CA GLY A 204 -4.23 -12.39 -15.65
C GLY A 204 -3.98 -12.90 -14.24
N SER A 205 -3.36 -12.10 -13.37
CA SER A 205 -3.20 -12.42 -11.94
C SER A 205 -4.44 -12.10 -11.11
N TRP A 206 -5.41 -11.38 -11.65
CA TRP A 206 -6.60 -10.90 -10.93
C TRP A 206 -6.29 -10.12 -9.63
N GLY A 207 -5.12 -9.47 -9.60
CA GLY A 207 -4.63 -8.74 -8.43
C GLY A 207 -3.81 -9.56 -7.44
N TYR A 208 -3.63 -10.86 -7.63
CA TYR A 208 -2.86 -11.69 -6.69
C TYR A 208 -1.32 -11.54 -6.84
N GLN A 209 -0.83 -10.77 -7.80
CA GLN A 209 0.60 -10.42 -7.95
C GLN A 209 0.81 -8.93 -7.69
N VAL A 210 0.80 -8.53 -6.42
CA VAL A 210 0.82 -7.14 -5.97
C VAL A 210 2.19 -6.49 -6.16
N ILE A 211 2.22 -5.25 -6.70
CA ILE A 211 3.42 -4.38 -6.73
C ILE A 211 3.28 -3.13 -5.88
N GLY A 212 2.07 -2.59 -5.71
CA GLY A 212 1.77 -1.42 -4.89
C GLY A 212 0.90 -1.81 -3.69
N TYR A 213 1.52 -2.23 -2.60
CA TYR A 213 0.83 -2.77 -1.43
C TYR A 213 -0.09 -1.76 -0.74
N TYR A 214 0.25 -0.48 -0.81
CA TYR A 214 -0.49 0.62 -0.17
C TYR A 214 -1.36 1.41 -1.17
N ALA A 215 -1.33 1.06 -2.45
CA ALA A 215 -2.08 1.74 -3.50
C ALA A 215 -3.28 0.92 -3.95
N PRO A 216 -4.52 1.44 -3.89
CA PRO A 216 -5.61 0.85 -4.67
C PRO A 216 -5.30 0.95 -6.16
N THR A 217 -5.67 -0.09 -6.91
CA THR A 217 -5.32 -0.15 -8.34
C THR A 217 -5.90 1.02 -9.12
N SER A 218 -5.07 1.68 -9.90
CA SER A 218 -5.43 2.81 -10.76
C SER A 218 -6.32 2.44 -11.95
N ARG A 219 -6.55 1.13 -12.18
CA ARG A 219 -7.42 0.62 -13.27
C ARG A 219 -8.84 1.13 -13.21
N TYR A 220 -9.34 1.37 -12.01
CA TYR A 220 -10.75 1.68 -11.77
C TYR A 220 -10.95 3.09 -11.21
N GLY A 221 -9.89 3.86 -11.03
CA GLY A 221 -9.96 5.23 -10.55
C GLY A 221 -8.85 5.63 -9.61
N THR A 222 -9.11 6.68 -8.83
CA THR A 222 -8.17 7.28 -7.88
C THR A 222 -8.36 6.71 -6.46
N PRO A 223 -7.41 6.92 -5.53
CA PRO A 223 -7.61 6.58 -4.11
C PRO A 223 -8.85 7.23 -3.50
N ALA A 224 -9.14 8.50 -3.84
CA ALA A 224 -10.36 9.17 -3.37
C ALA A 224 -11.63 8.45 -3.83
N GLN A 225 -11.67 8.00 -5.09
CA GLN A 225 -12.81 7.24 -5.62
C GLN A 225 -12.93 5.85 -4.97
N PHE A 226 -11.80 5.24 -4.61
CA PHE A 226 -11.84 3.99 -3.84
C PHE A 226 -12.43 4.23 -2.43
N MET A 227 -12.04 5.32 -1.75
CA MET A 227 -12.63 5.70 -0.46
C MET A 227 -14.12 5.99 -0.59
N GLU A 228 -14.54 6.70 -1.63
CA GLU A 228 -15.94 6.98 -1.92
C GLU A 228 -16.75 5.69 -2.18
N MET A 229 -16.15 4.72 -2.88
CA MET A 229 -16.75 3.39 -3.07
C MET A 229 -17.05 2.71 -1.72
N ILE A 230 -16.09 2.70 -0.79
CA ILE A 230 -16.29 2.11 0.55
C ILE A 230 -17.36 2.89 1.33
N ASP A 231 -17.31 4.21 1.28
CA ASP A 231 -18.31 5.09 1.94
C ASP A 231 -19.73 4.82 1.42
N ILE A 232 -19.90 4.62 0.10
CA ILE A 232 -21.18 4.24 -0.51
C ILE A 232 -21.66 2.88 0.03
N PHE A 233 -20.81 1.86 0.13
CA PHE A 233 -21.18 0.57 0.70
C PHE A 233 -21.63 0.71 2.15
N HIS A 234 -20.90 1.42 2.98
CA HIS A 234 -21.23 1.68 4.38
C HIS A 234 -22.57 2.39 4.54
N GLN A 235 -22.84 3.43 3.73
CA GLN A 235 -24.13 4.14 3.72
C GLN A 235 -25.28 3.22 3.31
N ASN A 236 -25.02 2.16 2.56
CA ASN A 236 -25.99 1.13 2.18
C ASN A 236 -26.07 -0.06 3.16
N GLY A 237 -25.30 -0.02 4.26
CA GLY A 237 -25.31 -1.05 5.30
C GLY A 237 -24.57 -2.33 4.91
N ILE A 238 -23.59 -2.24 4.02
CA ILE A 238 -22.78 -3.35 3.49
C ILE A 238 -21.38 -3.25 4.05
N SER A 239 -20.90 -4.32 4.68
CA SER A 239 -19.50 -4.49 5.09
C SER A 239 -18.62 -4.80 3.89
N VAL A 240 -17.36 -4.33 3.90
CA VAL A 240 -16.39 -4.61 2.83
C VAL A 240 -15.18 -5.35 3.37
N ILE A 241 -14.89 -6.49 2.77
CA ILE A 241 -13.73 -7.34 3.03
C ILE A 241 -12.83 -7.27 1.79
N LEU A 242 -11.52 -7.16 1.99
CA LEU A 242 -10.54 -7.15 0.89
C LEU A 242 -9.65 -8.39 0.95
N ASP A 243 -9.45 -9.04 -0.19
CA ASP A 243 -8.39 -10.03 -0.34
C ASP A 243 -7.03 -9.36 -0.21
N TRP A 244 -6.27 -9.80 0.79
CA TRP A 244 -4.95 -9.31 1.12
C TRP A 244 -3.89 -10.38 0.88
N VAL A 245 -2.84 -10.05 0.15
CA VAL A 245 -1.82 -11.00 -0.35
C VAL A 245 -0.46 -10.77 0.34
N PRO A 246 -0.27 -11.20 1.59
CA PRO A 246 0.98 -10.93 2.32
C PRO A 246 2.10 -11.93 2.03
N ALA A 247 1.87 -12.94 1.17
CA ALA A 247 2.78 -14.09 1.07
C ALA A 247 3.90 -13.88 0.04
N HIS A 248 3.63 -13.23 -1.06
CA HIS A 248 4.54 -13.17 -2.20
C HIS A 248 4.29 -11.94 -3.07
N PHE A 249 5.25 -11.60 -3.92
CA PHE A 249 5.16 -10.52 -4.90
C PHE A 249 5.86 -10.90 -6.22
N PRO A 250 5.47 -10.28 -7.36
CA PRO A 250 6.06 -10.58 -8.66
C PRO A 250 7.50 -10.06 -8.76
N LYS A 251 8.26 -10.64 -9.68
CA LYS A 251 9.62 -10.19 -10.02
C LYS A 251 9.63 -9.00 -10.97
N ASP A 252 8.76 -8.05 -10.69
CA ASP A 252 8.65 -6.82 -11.46
C ASP A 252 9.73 -5.82 -11.02
N SER A 253 10.49 -5.28 -11.98
CA SER A 253 11.65 -4.44 -11.69
C SER A 253 11.30 -3.14 -10.97
N ALA A 254 10.09 -2.61 -11.20
CA ALA A 254 9.63 -1.39 -10.55
C ALA A 254 9.11 -1.61 -9.12
N GLY A 255 8.78 -2.85 -8.75
CA GLY A 255 8.25 -3.21 -7.44
C GLY A 255 9.32 -3.55 -6.40
N LEU A 256 8.94 -4.39 -5.44
CA LEU A 256 9.79 -4.78 -4.29
C LEU A 256 10.96 -5.72 -4.65
N PHE A 257 10.89 -6.36 -5.82
CA PHE A 257 11.88 -7.32 -6.27
C PHE A 257 13.30 -6.75 -6.27
N GLU A 258 14.19 -7.33 -5.45
CA GLU A 258 15.59 -6.91 -5.29
C GLU A 258 15.72 -5.38 -5.18
N PHE A 259 14.96 -4.79 -4.22
CA PHE A 259 14.67 -3.36 -4.16
C PHE A 259 15.92 -2.46 -4.18
N ASP A 260 16.96 -2.84 -3.45
CA ASP A 260 18.24 -2.12 -3.40
C ASP A 260 19.39 -2.87 -4.10
N GLY A 261 19.02 -3.79 -5.02
CA GLY A 261 19.94 -4.66 -5.75
C GLY A 261 20.24 -5.99 -5.06
N ASP A 262 19.62 -6.21 -3.92
CA ASP A 262 19.73 -7.43 -3.13
C ASP A 262 18.34 -7.86 -2.63
N CYS A 263 18.26 -9.02 -1.96
CA CYS A 263 17.03 -9.52 -1.32
C CYS A 263 16.66 -8.63 -0.13
N CYS A 264 16.01 -7.48 -0.40
CA CYS A 264 15.60 -6.51 0.59
C CYS A 264 14.35 -7.01 1.34
N TYR A 265 13.26 -7.27 0.63
CA TYR A 265 12.00 -7.76 1.19
C TYR A 265 11.87 -9.28 1.18
N GLU A 266 12.54 -9.96 0.27
CA GLU A 266 12.47 -11.39 0.07
C GLU A 266 13.57 -12.16 0.82
N TYR A 267 13.37 -13.49 0.96
CA TYR A 267 14.41 -14.38 1.46
C TYR A 267 15.65 -14.36 0.56
N SER A 268 16.84 -14.39 1.17
CA SER A 268 18.11 -14.59 0.45
C SER A 268 18.42 -16.06 0.19
N ASP A 269 17.85 -16.99 0.98
CA ASP A 269 18.02 -18.43 0.81
C ASP A 269 17.37 -18.91 -0.51
N PRO A 270 18.13 -19.48 -1.44
CA PRO A 270 17.60 -19.96 -2.73
C PRO A 270 16.46 -20.98 -2.61
N LEU A 271 16.39 -21.73 -1.50
CA LEU A 271 15.34 -22.73 -1.29
C LEU A 271 14.02 -22.13 -0.79
N LYS A 272 14.06 -20.93 -0.23
CA LYS A 272 12.89 -20.20 0.32
C LYS A 272 12.46 -19.02 -0.53
N LYS A 273 13.35 -18.54 -1.39
CA LYS A 273 13.27 -17.27 -2.12
C LYS A 273 12.11 -17.19 -3.10
N GLU A 274 11.70 -18.30 -3.71
CA GLU A 274 10.75 -18.32 -4.82
C GLU A 274 9.63 -19.34 -4.66
N HIS A 275 8.43 -18.94 -5.06
CA HIS A 275 7.40 -19.85 -5.47
C HIS A 275 7.57 -20.17 -6.96
N THR A 276 8.25 -21.26 -7.28
CA THR A 276 8.60 -21.63 -8.66
C THR A 276 7.38 -21.82 -9.56
N ALA A 277 6.27 -22.34 -9.01
CA ALA A 277 5.02 -22.53 -9.76
C ALA A 277 4.35 -21.21 -10.17
N TRP A 278 4.56 -20.12 -9.43
CA TRP A 278 3.96 -18.80 -9.68
C TRP A 278 4.97 -17.78 -10.22
N GLY A 279 6.26 -18.10 -10.20
CA GLY A 279 7.32 -17.20 -10.61
C GLY A 279 7.50 -15.97 -9.71
N THR A 280 7.05 -16.05 -8.45
CA THR A 280 7.03 -14.93 -7.50
C THR A 280 8.10 -15.08 -6.43
N ARG A 281 8.50 -13.96 -5.80
CA ARG A 281 9.35 -13.93 -4.61
C ARG A 281 8.50 -14.12 -3.35
N VAL A 282 9.09 -14.71 -2.31
CA VAL A 282 8.48 -14.90 -1.00
C VAL A 282 9.04 -13.87 -0.03
N PHE A 283 8.18 -13.21 0.73
CA PHE A 283 8.60 -12.29 1.78
C PHE A 283 9.43 -12.98 2.86
N ASP A 284 10.51 -12.32 3.31
CA ASP A 284 11.32 -12.80 4.42
C ASP A 284 10.73 -12.36 5.77
N TYR A 285 9.86 -13.17 6.32
CA TYR A 285 9.21 -12.90 7.62
C TYR A 285 10.18 -12.93 8.81
N GLY A 286 11.41 -13.41 8.62
CA GLY A 286 12.47 -13.32 9.61
C GLY A 286 12.99 -11.90 9.84
N LYS A 287 12.80 -11.01 8.85
CA LYS A 287 13.19 -9.60 8.96
C LYS A 287 12.14 -8.80 9.69
N GLY A 288 12.54 -8.02 10.70
CA GLY A 288 11.65 -7.12 11.45
C GLY A 288 10.98 -6.11 10.53
N GLU A 289 11.72 -5.51 9.64
CA GLU A 289 11.26 -4.50 8.70
C GLU A 289 10.17 -5.03 7.76
N VAL A 290 10.30 -6.27 7.30
CA VAL A 290 9.29 -6.91 6.45
C VAL A 290 8.02 -7.21 7.24
N ARG A 291 8.13 -7.66 8.50
CA ARG A 291 6.96 -7.82 9.37
C ARG A 291 6.25 -6.49 9.63
N SER A 292 7.01 -5.44 9.96
CA SER A 292 6.45 -4.09 10.13
C SER A 292 5.77 -3.60 8.86
N PHE A 293 6.37 -3.80 7.68
CA PHE A 293 5.76 -3.46 6.39
C PHE A 293 4.41 -4.16 6.19
N LEU A 294 4.33 -5.46 6.43
CA LEU A 294 3.11 -6.24 6.19
C LEU A 294 2.04 -5.97 7.25
N ILE A 295 2.39 -5.90 8.55
CA ILE A 295 1.42 -5.59 9.61
C ILE A 295 0.86 -4.18 9.41
N SER A 296 1.74 -3.22 9.18
CA SER A 296 1.35 -1.84 8.89
C SER A 296 0.46 -1.75 7.65
N ASN A 297 0.72 -2.55 6.62
CA ASN A 297 -0.12 -2.60 5.43
C ASN A 297 -1.54 -3.11 5.72
N ALA A 298 -1.68 -4.16 6.53
CA ALA A 298 -3.00 -4.67 6.93
C ALA A 298 -3.80 -3.61 7.71
N ILE A 299 -3.13 -2.92 8.65
CA ILE A 299 -3.75 -1.85 9.45
C ILE A 299 -4.12 -0.65 8.58
N TYR A 300 -3.25 -0.27 7.64
CA TYR A 300 -3.49 0.81 6.70
C TYR A 300 -4.79 0.63 5.90
N TRP A 301 -5.05 -0.55 5.38
CA TRP A 301 -6.28 -0.84 4.67
C TRP A 301 -7.53 -0.70 5.56
N ILE A 302 -7.43 -1.09 6.84
CA ILE A 302 -8.53 -0.95 7.80
C ILE A 302 -8.72 0.52 8.22
N GLU A 303 -7.64 1.24 8.52
CA GLU A 303 -7.72 2.58 9.12
C GLU A 303 -7.90 3.69 8.09
N LYS A 304 -7.15 3.62 6.97
CA LYS A 304 -7.17 4.69 5.96
C LYS A 304 -8.28 4.51 4.92
N PHE A 305 -8.62 3.27 4.60
CA PHE A 305 -9.68 2.94 3.64
C PHE A 305 -10.97 2.42 4.30
N HIS A 306 -11.04 2.40 5.62
CA HIS A 306 -12.23 1.99 6.39
C HIS A 306 -12.74 0.58 6.07
N LEU A 307 -11.90 -0.33 5.60
CA LEU A 307 -12.31 -1.71 5.35
C LEU A 307 -12.75 -2.40 6.63
N ASP A 308 -13.77 -3.26 6.54
CA ASP A 308 -14.32 -3.99 7.69
C ASP A 308 -13.56 -5.28 8.01
N GLY A 309 -12.79 -5.78 7.05
CA GLY A 309 -12.02 -6.98 7.24
C GLY A 309 -11.05 -7.26 6.09
N LEU A 310 -10.18 -8.22 6.33
CA LEU A 310 -9.23 -8.74 5.34
C LEU A 310 -9.39 -10.25 5.24
N ARG A 311 -9.33 -10.78 4.02
CA ARG A 311 -9.10 -12.19 3.77
C ARG A 311 -7.64 -12.40 3.41
N ALA A 312 -6.86 -12.97 4.33
CA ALA A 312 -5.44 -13.24 4.10
C ALA A 312 -5.27 -14.41 3.14
N VAL A 313 -4.77 -14.13 1.94
CA VAL A 313 -4.56 -15.13 0.89
C VAL A 313 -3.18 -15.75 1.04
N SER A 314 -3.08 -17.09 0.83
CA SER A 314 -1.85 -17.88 0.97
C SER A 314 -1.27 -17.94 2.41
N TYR A 315 -2.07 -17.62 3.42
CA TYR A 315 -1.70 -17.61 4.84
C TYR A 315 -1.23 -18.99 5.36
N THR A 316 -1.70 -20.09 4.79
CA THR A 316 -1.30 -21.45 5.19
C THR A 316 0.20 -21.70 5.02
N HIS A 317 0.87 -21.01 4.11
CA HIS A 317 2.32 -21.07 3.95
C HIS A 317 3.07 -20.31 5.05
N LEU A 318 2.47 -19.27 5.63
CA LEU A 318 3.01 -18.54 6.79
C LEU A 318 3.07 -19.44 8.03
N ARG A 319 2.02 -20.23 8.30
CA ARG A 319 1.98 -21.14 9.44
C ARG A 319 2.99 -22.28 9.38
N ALA A 320 3.35 -22.75 8.21
CA ALA A 320 4.30 -23.87 8.06
C ALA A 320 5.73 -23.51 8.49
N HIS A 321 6.05 -22.21 8.64
CA HIS A 321 7.37 -21.73 9.02
C HIS A 321 7.40 -21.10 10.44
N GLU A 322 6.27 -20.92 11.11
CA GLU A 322 6.16 -20.24 12.40
C GLU A 322 5.62 -21.12 13.53
N THR A 323 5.79 -22.42 13.47
CA THR A 323 5.29 -23.34 14.50
C THR A 323 5.99 -23.24 15.86
N GLU A 324 6.83 -22.25 16.12
CA GLU A 324 7.50 -22.06 17.40
C GLU A 324 7.22 -20.70 18.10
N LEU A 325 6.34 -19.87 17.61
CA LEU A 325 5.89 -18.68 18.34
C LEU A 325 4.55 -18.98 19.04
N HIS A 326 4.65 -19.31 20.31
CA HIS A 326 3.50 -19.39 21.22
C HIS A 326 2.81 -18.01 21.28
N LEU A 327 1.54 -17.97 20.88
CA LEU A 327 0.61 -16.92 21.26
C LEU A 327 0.17 -17.13 22.69
#